data_402688495fad993c97b45b2e4843fa62
#
_entry.id   402688495fad993c97b45b2e4843fa62
#
_cell.length_a   1.000
_cell.length_b   1.000
_cell.length_c   1.000
_cell.angle_alpha   90.00
_cell.angle_beta   90.00
_cell.angle_gamma   90.00
#
_symmetry.space_group_name_H-M   'P 1'
#
loop_
_entity.id
_entity.type
_entity.pdbx_description
1 polymer ?
#
loop_
_entity_poly.entity_id
_entity_poly.type
_entity_poly.pdbx_seq_one_letter_code
_entity_poly.pdbx_strand_id
1 'polypeptide(L)'
;SAHTPVKVAAFENLVRIMQLYYDKMRFYMEQALFGLTVLGMRDAEPHVALQAVEFWSTVCDEEIELAIEMAEALEFNEEPARVSYQFARVALPEIAPVLMELLKHQDEDADEDEWDVAKAAGTCLGLLAQVVGDAIVGITVPFIETNVKSPDWRGREAALMCFGSIMDGPETKMLETLVAQALPTMLETLHDPSVPVKDTAAWALGRICEFVADAVKPEVQLGPLVQALLGSLQDEPRIVTHCCWALMNLAEHKGMLANVEEVDPPTTPLSPYFETIVTQLMHATDRPNNESNSRTSAYEALASMVANCAADCVPQASTVL
;
A
#
# COMPACT_ATOMS: atom_id res chain seq x y z
N SER A 1 29.63 13.12 -7.86
CA SER A 1 30.41 14.37 -7.86
C SER A 1 30.99 14.65 -6.47
N ALA A 2 32.05 15.50 -6.36
CA ALA A 2 32.63 15.87 -5.06
C ALA A 2 31.61 16.59 -4.13
N HIS A 3 30.48 17.03 -4.66
CA HIS A 3 29.42 17.71 -3.91
C HIS A 3 28.29 16.78 -3.46
N THR A 4 28.22 15.52 -3.92
CA THR A 4 27.17 14.58 -3.54
C THR A 4 27.04 14.35 -2.02
N PRO A 5 28.13 14.06 -1.28
CA PRO A 5 28.02 13.88 0.18
C PRO A 5 27.50 15.13 0.91
N VAL A 6 27.83 16.33 0.39
CA VAL A 6 27.36 17.59 0.98
C VAL A 6 25.86 17.77 0.73
N LYS A 7 25.36 17.44 -0.46
CA LYS A 7 23.92 17.49 -0.76
C LYS A 7 23.16 16.51 0.12
N VAL A 8 23.61 15.25 0.23
CA VAL A 8 23.00 14.22 1.07
C VAL A 8 22.92 14.72 2.52
N ALA A 9 24.06 15.13 3.12
CA ALA A 9 24.08 15.65 4.48
C ALA A 9 23.20 16.88 4.68
N ALA A 10 23.05 17.74 3.67
CA ALA A 10 22.15 18.89 3.73
C ALA A 10 20.69 18.46 3.81
N PHE A 11 20.26 17.51 2.97
CA PHE A 11 18.90 16.99 3.01
C PHE A 11 18.62 16.19 4.29
N GLU A 12 19.55 15.36 4.78
CA GLU A 12 19.43 14.67 6.07
C GLU A 12 19.19 15.66 7.22
N ASN A 13 19.89 16.80 7.21
CA ASN A 13 19.66 17.84 8.21
C ASN A 13 18.31 18.53 8.04
N LEU A 14 17.84 18.75 6.79
CA LEU A 14 16.51 19.30 6.54
C LEU A 14 15.40 18.37 7.02
N VAL A 15 15.54 17.05 6.83
CA VAL A 15 14.62 16.04 7.39
C VAL A 15 14.53 16.20 8.91
N ARG A 16 15.67 16.22 9.61
CA ARG A 16 15.70 16.38 11.08
C ARG A 16 15.12 17.71 11.55
N ILE A 17 15.38 18.80 10.81
CA ILE A 17 14.83 20.12 11.15
C ILE A 17 13.30 20.11 10.95
N MET A 18 12.79 19.48 9.90
CA MET A 18 11.36 19.34 9.65
C MET A 18 10.67 18.60 10.80
N GLN A 19 11.20 17.45 11.22
CA GLN A 19 10.69 16.66 12.35
C GLN A 19 10.63 17.44 13.67
N LEU A 20 11.62 18.29 13.92
CA LEU A 20 11.73 18.98 15.21
C LEU A 20 11.05 20.34 15.25
N TYR A 21 10.88 21.00 14.09
CA TYR A 21 10.54 22.41 14.01
C TYR A 21 9.52 22.70 12.88
N TYR A 22 8.59 21.80 12.63
CA TYR A 22 7.55 21.97 11.58
C TYR A 22 6.87 23.34 11.65
N ASP A 23 6.52 23.80 12.87
CA ASP A 23 5.85 25.07 13.14
C ASP A 23 6.68 26.32 12.73
N LYS A 24 8.00 26.18 12.60
CA LYS A 24 8.92 27.24 12.16
C LYS A 24 9.20 27.20 10.66
N MET A 25 8.80 26.14 9.98
CA MET A 25 9.19 25.88 8.59
C MET A 25 8.43 26.75 7.56
N ARG A 26 7.28 27.31 7.91
CA ARG A 26 6.41 28.06 6.98
C ARG A 26 7.19 29.08 6.15
N PHE A 27 7.96 29.93 6.84
CA PHE A 27 8.73 30.98 6.16
C PHE A 27 9.77 30.43 5.19
N TYR A 28 10.45 29.37 5.56
CA TYR A 28 11.51 28.74 4.75
C TYR A 28 10.94 27.94 3.58
N MET A 29 9.80 27.28 3.78
CA MET A 29 9.09 26.55 2.73
C MET A 29 8.68 27.49 1.60
N GLU A 30 8.03 28.60 1.91
CA GLU A 30 7.58 29.58 0.93
C GLU A 30 8.74 30.23 0.15
N GLN A 31 9.89 30.44 0.79
CA GLN A 31 11.01 31.15 0.17
C GLN A 31 11.97 30.30 -0.65
N ALA A 32 12.26 29.08 -0.20
CA ALA A 32 13.34 28.31 -0.80
C ALA A 32 13.14 26.80 -0.78
N LEU A 33 12.69 26.21 0.35
CA LEU A 33 12.76 24.76 0.54
C LEU A 33 11.87 23.99 -0.41
N PHE A 34 10.68 24.49 -0.73
CA PHE A 34 9.80 23.88 -1.71
C PHE A 34 10.53 23.62 -3.04
N GLY A 35 11.09 24.67 -3.66
CA GLY A 35 11.80 24.52 -4.94
C GLY A 35 13.08 23.68 -4.84
N LEU A 36 13.82 23.81 -3.74
CA LEU A 36 15.06 23.05 -3.53
C LEU A 36 14.79 21.55 -3.34
N THR A 37 13.75 21.19 -2.59
CA THR A 37 13.42 19.78 -2.31
C THR A 37 12.83 19.11 -3.55
N VAL A 38 11.94 19.77 -4.29
CA VAL A 38 11.43 19.25 -5.57
C VAL A 38 12.57 19.08 -6.61
N LEU A 39 13.52 20.02 -6.64
CA LEU A 39 14.70 19.87 -7.48
C LEU A 39 15.60 18.72 -7.01
N GLY A 40 15.75 18.54 -5.70
CA GLY A 40 16.48 17.43 -5.10
C GLY A 40 15.93 16.06 -5.46
N MET A 41 14.60 15.89 -5.48
CA MET A 41 13.97 14.65 -5.93
C MET A 41 14.29 14.29 -7.38
N ARG A 42 14.66 15.26 -8.21
CA ARG A 42 15.07 15.09 -9.62
C ARG A 42 16.59 15.02 -9.80
N ASP A 43 17.36 14.95 -8.71
CA ASP A 43 18.83 14.86 -8.82
C ASP A 43 19.23 13.53 -9.47
N ALA A 44 20.24 13.56 -10.34
CA ALA A 44 20.75 12.37 -11.00
C ALA A 44 21.45 11.38 -10.05
N GLU A 45 21.81 11.83 -8.85
CA GLU A 45 22.43 11.01 -7.80
C GLU A 45 21.31 10.37 -6.93
N PRO A 46 21.12 9.05 -6.98
CA PRO A 46 20.00 8.39 -6.29
C PRO A 46 19.91 8.70 -4.78
N HIS A 47 21.06 8.78 -4.10
CA HIS A 47 21.10 9.09 -2.66
C HIS A 47 20.62 10.52 -2.34
N VAL A 48 20.79 11.47 -3.27
CA VAL A 48 20.29 12.84 -3.10
C VAL A 48 18.77 12.85 -3.32
N ALA A 49 18.30 12.17 -4.37
CA ALA A 49 16.88 12.03 -4.66
C ALA A 49 16.15 11.33 -3.50
N LEU A 50 16.73 10.25 -2.97
CA LEU A 50 16.22 9.53 -1.80
C LEU A 50 16.00 10.47 -0.60
N GLN A 51 17.01 11.24 -0.20
CA GLN A 51 16.91 12.15 0.94
C GLN A 51 15.91 13.30 0.71
N ALA A 52 15.75 13.74 -0.53
CA ALA A 52 14.73 14.73 -0.87
C ALA A 52 13.31 14.16 -0.84
N VAL A 53 13.13 12.86 -1.17
CA VAL A 53 11.87 12.13 -0.97
C VAL A 53 11.57 11.97 0.51
N GLU A 54 12.57 11.56 1.34
CA GLU A 54 12.44 11.43 2.79
C GLU A 54 12.02 12.75 3.46
N PHE A 55 12.46 13.89 2.94
CA PHE A 55 11.96 15.18 3.42
C PHE A 55 10.45 15.31 3.23
N TRP A 56 9.89 14.92 2.07
CA TRP A 56 8.46 14.99 1.83
C TRP A 56 7.67 13.92 2.59
N SER A 57 8.25 12.73 2.79
CA SER A 57 7.68 11.72 3.70
C SER A 57 7.53 12.29 5.11
N THR A 58 8.58 12.94 5.62
CA THR A 58 8.55 13.60 6.92
C THR A 58 7.51 14.72 7.01
N VAL A 59 7.34 15.52 5.95
CA VAL A 59 6.27 16.54 5.90
C VAL A 59 4.89 15.88 6.02
N CYS A 60 4.68 14.78 5.29
CA CYS A 60 3.41 14.06 5.34
C CYS A 60 3.15 13.44 6.72
N ASP A 61 4.16 12.78 7.33
CA ASP A 61 4.05 12.21 8.68
C ASP A 61 3.64 13.27 9.71
N GLU A 62 4.32 14.42 9.72
CA GLU A 62 3.98 15.53 10.62
C GLU A 62 2.56 16.06 10.39
N GLU A 63 2.11 16.14 9.12
CA GLU A 63 0.76 16.61 8.80
C GLU A 63 -0.32 15.58 9.15
N ILE A 64 -0.01 14.27 9.10
CA ILE A 64 -0.89 13.20 9.58
C ILE A 64 -1.04 13.30 11.11
N GLU A 65 0.07 13.44 11.84
CA GLU A 65 0.04 13.60 13.30
C GLU A 65 -0.76 14.84 13.71
N LEU A 66 -0.55 15.97 13.03
CA LEU A 66 -1.30 17.20 13.27
C LEU A 66 -2.80 17.07 12.99
N ALA A 67 -3.18 16.26 12.00
CA ALA A 67 -4.59 15.97 11.70
C ALA A 67 -5.23 15.13 12.83
N ILE A 68 -4.49 14.18 13.41
CA ILE A 68 -4.93 13.37 14.57
C ILE A 68 -5.08 14.28 15.79
N GLU A 69 -4.07 15.11 16.12
CA GLU A 69 -4.15 16.08 17.22
C GLU A 69 -5.36 17.03 17.09
N MET A 70 -5.63 17.48 15.87
CA MET A 70 -6.80 18.33 15.58
C MET A 70 -8.11 17.59 15.84
N ALA A 71 -8.23 16.33 15.39
CA ALA A 71 -9.42 15.52 15.59
C ALA A 71 -9.68 15.25 17.07
N GLU A 72 -8.64 14.92 17.85
CA GLU A 72 -8.71 14.75 19.29
C GLU A 72 -9.14 16.04 20.01
N ALA A 73 -8.52 17.17 19.68
CA ALA A 73 -8.88 18.46 20.26
C ALA A 73 -10.36 18.83 20.01
N LEU A 74 -10.86 18.55 18.80
CA LEU A 74 -12.27 18.77 18.46
C LEU A 74 -13.21 17.85 19.26
N GLU A 75 -12.85 16.60 19.49
CA GLU A 75 -13.64 15.65 20.30
C GLU A 75 -13.80 16.14 21.75
N PHE A 76 -12.73 16.72 22.32
CA PHE A 76 -12.74 17.27 23.68
C PHE A 76 -13.19 18.75 23.76
N ASN A 77 -13.58 19.38 22.64
CA ASN A 77 -13.89 20.81 22.54
C ASN A 77 -12.73 21.72 23.02
N GLU A 78 -11.50 21.33 22.71
CA GLU A 78 -10.26 22.08 22.99
C GLU A 78 -9.71 22.72 21.72
N GLU A 79 -8.87 23.74 21.86
CA GLU A 79 -8.11 24.28 20.74
C GLU A 79 -6.84 23.43 20.52
N PRO A 80 -6.51 23.03 19.28
CA PRO A 80 -5.33 22.25 19.02
C PRO A 80 -4.05 23.05 19.36
N ALA A 81 -3.07 22.39 19.97
CA ALA A 81 -1.82 23.02 20.35
C ALA A 81 -0.96 23.43 19.14
N ARG A 82 -1.06 22.66 18.04
CA ARG A 82 -0.36 22.90 16.78
C ARG A 82 -1.34 22.86 15.62
N VAL A 83 -0.97 23.49 14.49
CA VAL A 83 -1.81 23.51 13.27
C VAL A 83 -0.99 23.12 12.05
N SER A 84 -1.60 22.38 11.13
CA SER A 84 -0.99 22.06 9.83
C SER A 84 -0.98 23.30 8.93
N TYR A 85 0.13 23.53 8.23
CA TYR A 85 0.24 24.49 7.14
C TYR A 85 -0.13 23.89 5.78
N GLN A 86 -0.46 22.61 5.73
CA GLN A 86 -0.86 21.88 4.52
C GLN A 86 0.19 21.93 3.39
N PHE A 87 1.45 21.84 3.74
CA PHE A 87 2.55 21.87 2.76
C PHE A 87 2.42 20.74 1.74
N ALA A 88 2.06 19.53 2.16
CA ALA A 88 1.87 18.40 1.28
C ALA A 88 0.74 18.65 0.25
N ARG A 89 -0.37 19.23 0.68
CA ARG A 89 -1.49 19.59 -0.21
C ARG A 89 -1.09 20.65 -1.22
N VAL A 90 -0.34 21.67 -0.81
CA VAL A 90 0.17 22.71 -1.70
C VAL A 90 1.18 22.15 -2.69
N ALA A 91 2.03 21.23 -2.25
CA ALA A 91 3.06 20.61 -3.05
C ALA A 91 2.55 19.50 -4.00
N LEU A 92 1.37 18.96 -3.75
CA LEU A 92 0.81 17.80 -4.46
C LEU A 92 0.98 17.85 -5.99
N PRO A 93 0.65 18.94 -6.71
CA PRO A 93 0.78 18.99 -8.16
C PRO A 93 2.21 18.87 -8.68
N GLU A 94 3.20 19.21 -7.85
CA GLU A 94 4.61 19.20 -8.22
C GLU A 94 5.32 17.91 -7.79
N ILE A 95 5.02 17.39 -6.59
CA ILE A 95 5.73 16.24 -6.03
C ILE A 95 5.14 14.91 -6.50
N ALA A 96 3.81 14.77 -6.64
CA ALA A 96 3.21 13.51 -7.04
C ALA A 96 3.69 13.02 -8.42
N PRO A 97 3.80 13.86 -9.49
CA PRO A 97 4.37 13.42 -10.75
C PRO A 97 5.82 12.97 -10.64
N VAL A 98 6.62 13.62 -9.78
CA VAL A 98 8.03 13.22 -9.56
C VAL A 98 8.10 11.89 -8.85
N LEU A 99 7.30 11.67 -7.80
CA LEU A 99 7.24 10.39 -7.10
C LEU A 99 6.87 9.26 -8.05
N MET A 100 5.84 9.45 -8.89
CA MET A 100 5.44 8.45 -9.88
C MET A 100 6.53 8.11 -10.91
N GLU A 101 7.33 9.09 -11.34
CA GLU A 101 8.46 8.81 -12.21
C GLU A 101 9.60 8.07 -11.46
N LEU A 102 9.83 8.40 -10.19
CA LEU A 102 10.81 7.69 -9.36
C LEU A 102 10.43 6.23 -9.10
N LEU A 103 9.14 5.88 -9.10
CA LEU A 103 8.68 4.48 -9.04
C LEU A 103 9.23 3.62 -10.17
N LYS A 104 9.62 4.21 -11.31
CA LYS A 104 10.21 3.47 -12.45
C LYS A 104 11.72 3.23 -12.33
N HIS A 105 12.34 3.66 -11.23
CA HIS A 105 13.78 3.52 -11.00
C HIS A 105 14.13 2.23 -10.24
N GLN A 106 13.35 1.15 -10.46
CA GLN A 106 13.66 -0.14 -9.88
C GLN A 106 14.87 -0.77 -10.55
N ASP A 107 15.69 -1.46 -9.76
CA ASP A 107 16.79 -2.30 -10.22
C ASP A 107 16.38 -3.77 -10.05
N GLU A 108 16.45 -4.56 -11.14
CA GLU A 108 16.10 -5.97 -11.14
C GLU A 108 17.09 -6.82 -10.32
N ASP A 109 18.34 -6.33 -10.23
CA ASP A 109 19.44 -6.99 -9.52
C ASP A 109 19.64 -6.44 -8.09
N ALA A 110 18.82 -5.46 -7.64
CA ALA A 110 18.92 -4.91 -6.29
C ALA A 110 18.59 -5.95 -5.22
N ASP A 111 19.29 -5.85 -4.10
CA ASP A 111 18.94 -6.63 -2.91
C ASP A 111 17.52 -6.24 -2.45
N GLU A 112 16.70 -7.24 -2.18
CA GLU A 112 15.31 -7.04 -1.78
C GLU A 112 15.18 -6.18 -0.51
N ASP A 113 16.16 -6.27 0.39
CA ASP A 113 16.20 -5.51 1.65
C ASP A 113 16.82 -4.11 1.48
N GLU A 114 17.39 -3.79 0.31
CA GLU A 114 17.99 -2.46 0.07
C GLU A 114 16.89 -1.40 -0.04
N TRP A 115 17.01 -0.33 0.78
CA TRP A 115 16.14 0.84 0.72
C TRP A 115 16.59 1.77 -0.41
N ASP A 116 15.84 1.80 -1.48
CA ASP A 116 16.11 2.57 -2.68
C ASP A 116 15.12 3.73 -2.91
N VAL A 117 15.36 4.51 -3.96
CA VAL A 117 14.54 5.69 -4.29
C VAL A 117 13.13 5.30 -4.74
N ALA A 118 12.94 4.13 -5.37
CA ALA A 118 11.62 3.69 -5.82
C ALA A 118 10.74 3.25 -4.63
N LYS A 119 11.32 2.51 -3.68
CA LYS A 119 10.64 2.14 -2.43
C LYS A 119 10.27 3.36 -1.59
N ALA A 120 11.21 4.31 -1.46
CA ALA A 120 10.96 5.58 -0.77
C ALA A 120 9.85 6.39 -1.46
N ALA A 121 9.83 6.44 -2.79
CA ALA A 121 8.79 7.12 -3.54
C ALA A 121 7.41 6.50 -3.35
N GLY A 122 7.31 5.16 -3.31
CA GLY A 122 6.06 4.45 -3.01
C GLY A 122 5.54 4.75 -1.61
N THR A 123 6.41 4.71 -0.61
CA THR A 123 6.07 5.06 0.78
C THR A 123 5.62 6.52 0.89
N CYS A 124 6.36 7.46 0.31
CA CYS A 124 6.00 8.88 0.30
C CYS A 124 4.66 9.12 -0.41
N LEU A 125 4.38 8.40 -1.50
CA LEU A 125 3.11 8.51 -2.22
C LEU A 125 1.93 8.03 -1.35
N GLY A 126 2.11 6.97 -0.58
CA GLY A 126 1.13 6.48 0.39
C GLY A 126 0.84 7.49 1.50
N LEU A 127 1.88 8.03 2.12
CA LEU A 127 1.74 9.09 3.12
C LEU A 127 1.07 10.35 2.54
N LEU A 128 1.46 10.73 1.31
CA LEU A 128 0.85 11.85 0.60
C LEU A 128 -0.66 11.61 0.37
N ALA A 129 -1.06 10.40 0.00
CA ALA A 129 -2.46 10.04 -0.19
C ALA A 129 -3.27 10.18 1.11
N GLN A 130 -2.72 9.77 2.25
CA GLN A 130 -3.35 9.95 3.56
C GLN A 130 -3.57 11.44 3.91
N VAL A 131 -2.60 12.30 3.59
CA VAL A 131 -2.71 13.74 3.88
C VAL A 131 -3.71 14.46 2.97
N VAL A 132 -3.71 14.14 1.67
CA VAL A 132 -4.47 14.92 0.68
C VAL A 132 -5.82 14.29 0.33
N GLY A 133 -6.05 13.03 0.70
CA GLY A 133 -7.29 12.30 0.44
C GLY A 133 -7.60 12.19 -1.05
N ASP A 134 -8.84 12.39 -1.44
CA ASP A 134 -9.34 12.25 -2.82
C ASP A 134 -8.56 13.02 -3.89
N ALA A 135 -7.86 14.09 -3.49
CA ALA A 135 -7.12 14.92 -4.43
C ALA A 135 -5.99 14.15 -5.17
N ILE A 136 -5.47 13.06 -4.57
CA ILE A 136 -4.42 12.23 -5.17
C ILE A 136 -4.94 11.46 -6.40
N VAL A 137 -6.20 11.02 -6.38
CA VAL A 137 -6.77 10.11 -7.37
C VAL A 137 -6.72 10.71 -8.78
N GLY A 138 -7.10 11.98 -8.92
CA GLY A 138 -7.11 12.68 -10.22
C GLY A 138 -5.73 12.82 -10.85
N ILE A 139 -4.66 12.79 -10.05
CA ILE A 139 -3.27 12.91 -10.52
C ILE A 139 -2.67 11.53 -10.85
N THR A 140 -2.99 10.52 -10.05
CA THR A 140 -2.39 9.17 -10.17
C THR A 140 -3.06 8.30 -11.22
N VAL A 141 -4.39 8.39 -11.40
CA VAL A 141 -5.12 7.54 -12.37
C VAL A 141 -4.57 7.64 -13.79
N PRO A 142 -4.28 8.81 -14.38
CA PRO A 142 -3.71 8.90 -15.72
C PRO A 142 -2.35 8.20 -15.85
N PHE A 143 -1.52 8.25 -14.80
CA PHE A 143 -0.25 7.54 -14.77
C PHE A 143 -0.45 6.03 -14.74
N ILE A 144 -1.35 5.53 -13.91
CA ILE A 144 -1.68 4.11 -13.79
C ILE A 144 -2.18 3.57 -15.14
N GLU A 145 -3.18 4.23 -15.74
CA GLU A 145 -3.76 3.83 -17.03
C GLU A 145 -2.72 3.77 -18.16
N THR A 146 -1.78 4.73 -18.17
CA THR A 146 -0.72 4.80 -19.19
C THR A 146 0.31 3.68 -19.02
N ASN A 147 0.64 3.29 -17.79
CA ASN A 147 1.78 2.44 -17.51
C ASN A 147 1.40 0.97 -17.21
N VAL A 148 0.18 0.67 -16.78
CA VAL A 148 -0.22 -0.71 -16.39
C VAL A 148 -0.09 -1.73 -17.53
N LYS A 149 -0.10 -1.29 -18.78
CA LYS A 149 0.10 -2.12 -19.99
C LYS A 149 1.40 -1.76 -20.73
N SER A 150 2.36 -1.12 -20.07
CA SER A 150 3.66 -0.78 -20.65
C SER A 150 4.39 -2.04 -21.14
N PRO A 151 5.11 -1.98 -22.27
CA PRO A 151 6.00 -3.05 -22.69
C PRO A 151 7.17 -3.25 -21.70
N ASP A 152 7.59 -2.20 -21.01
CA ASP A 152 8.60 -2.24 -19.96
C ASP A 152 7.97 -2.66 -18.64
N TRP A 153 8.52 -3.69 -18.00
CA TRP A 153 8.06 -4.20 -16.72
C TRP A 153 8.11 -3.13 -15.60
N ARG A 154 9.11 -2.22 -15.65
CA ARG A 154 9.24 -1.13 -14.68
C ARG A 154 8.03 -0.19 -14.70
N GLY A 155 7.50 0.07 -15.89
CA GLY A 155 6.28 0.85 -16.04
C GLY A 155 5.05 0.13 -15.44
N ARG A 156 4.91 -1.19 -15.72
CA ARG A 156 3.80 -1.97 -15.18
C ARG A 156 3.85 -2.08 -13.67
N GLU A 157 5.03 -2.36 -13.12
CA GLU A 157 5.25 -2.43 -11.69
C GLU A 157 4.98 -1.08 -11.00
N ALA A 158 5.53 0.03 -11.54
CA ALA A 158 5.28 1.37 -11.03
C ALA A 158 3.80 1.76 -11.02
N ALA A 159 3.02 1.31 -12.01
CA ALA A 159 1.57 1.52 -12.04
C ALA A 159 0.86 0.79 -10.90
N LEU A 160 1.25 -0.46 -10.62
CA LEU A 160 0.70 -1.26 -9.53
C LEU A 160 1.11 -0.72 -8.15
N MET A 161 2.38 -0.32 -8.01
CA MET A 161 2.88 0.33 -6.80
C MET A 161 2.12 1.63 -6.53
N CYS A 162 1.97 2.48 -7.54
CA CYS A 162 1.18 3.71 -7.44
C CYS A 162 -0.26 3.43 -7.03
N PHE A 163 -0.91 2.42 -7.63
CA PHE A 163 -2.26 2.02 -7.30
C PHE A 163 -2.39 1.55 -5.84
N GLY A 164 -1.54 0.62 -5.40
CA GLY A 164 -1.57 0.10 -4.03
C GLY A 164 -1.29 1.17 -2.98
N SER A 165 -0.38 2.12 -3.28
CA SER A 165 -0.01 3.20 -2.36
C SER A 165 -1.16 4.16 -2.05
N ILE A 166 -2.11 4.36 -2.99
CA ILE A 166 -3.24 5.27 -2.79
C ILE A 166 -4.52 4.60 -2.25
N MET A 167 -4.44 3.33 -1.82
CA MET A 167 -5.60 2.63 -1.25
C MET A 167 -5.93 3.06 0.18
N ASP A 168 -5.08 3.86 0.81
CA ASP A 168 -5.29 4.48 2.10
C ASP A 168 -5.26 6.00 1.96
N GLY A 169 -6.27 6.67 2.53
CA GLY A 169 -6.39 8.14 2.50
C GLY A 169 -7.62 8.68 1.75
N PRO A 170 -7.86 8.34 0.47
CA PRO A 170 -9.10 8.73 -0.22
C PRO A 170 -10.34 8.08 0.40
N GLU A 171 -11.50 8.72 0.20
CA GLU A 171 -12.77 8.17 0.67
C GLU A 171 -13.07 6.82 0.00
N THR A 172 -13.58 5.86 0.77
CA THR A 172 -13.92 4.49 0.32
C THR A 172 -14.78 4.50 -0.94
N LYS A 173 -15.75 5.42 -1.03
CA LYS A 173 -16.63 5.52 -2.20
C LYS A 173 -15.89 5.90 -3.49
N MET A 174 -14.85 6.74 -3.39
CA MET A 174 -13.98 7.09 -4.51
C MET A 174 -13.18 5.86 -4.95
N LEU A 175 -12.58 5.15 -4.00
CA LEU A 175 -11.80 3.95 -4.23
C LEU A 175 -12.62 2.78 -4.74
N GLU A 176 -13.88 2.60 -4.31
CA GLU A 176 -14.78 1.55 -4.82
C GLU A 176 -14.89 1.58 -6.35
N THR A 177 -15.06 2.76 -6.92
CA THR A 177 -15.16 2.92 -8.38
C THR A 177 -13.84 2.58 -9.06
N LEU A 178 -12.73 3.03 -8.51
CA LEU A 178 -11.39 2.79 -9.04
C LEU A 178 -11.04 1.29 -8.98
N VAL A 179 -11.29 0.64 -7.84
CA VAL A 179 -11.05 -0.80 -7.65
C VAL A 179 -11.92 -1.63 -8.60
N ALA A 180 -13.21 -1.29 -8.74
CA ALA A 180 -14.11 -2.01 -9.63
C ALA A 180 -13.63 -2.03 -11.09
N GLN A 181 -13.00 -0.95 -11.54
CA GLN A 181 -12.44 -0.82 -12.89
C GLN A 181 -11.07 -1.50 -13.04
N ALA A 182 -10.21 -1.39 -12.03
CA ALA A 182 -8.83 -1.86 -12.08
C ALA A 182 -8.70 -3.37 -11.81
N LEU A 183 -9.55 -3.94 -10.96
CA LEU A 183 -9.41 -5.31 -10.45
C LEU A 183 -9.22 -6.37 -11.55
N PRO A 184 -9.97 -6.40 -12.65
CA PRO A 184 -9.74 -7.39 -13.71
C PRO A 184 -8.31 -7.34 -14.27
N THR A 185 -7.78 -6.15 -14.54
CA THR A 185 -6.41 -5.98 -15.03
C THR A 185 -5.38 -6.38 -13.97
N MET A 186 -5.61 -6.06 -12.70
CA MET A 186 -4.73 -6.44 -11.61
C MET A 186 -4.65 -7.96 -11.43
N LEU A 187 -5.78 -8.67 -11.57
CA LEU A 187 -5.77 -10.13 -11.53
C LEU A 187 -4.97 -10.75 -12.70
N GLU A 188 -5.00 -10.13 -13.88
CA GLU A 188 -4.17 -10.54 -15.02
C GLU A 188 -2.67 -10.35 -14.73
N THR A 189 -2.28 -9.30 -13.99
CA THR A 189 -0.86 -9.03 -13.68
C THR A 189 -0.23 -10.00 -12.68
N LEU A 190 -1.02 -10.79 -11.95
CA LEU A 190 -0.49 -11.95 -11.18
C LEU A 190 0.14 -13.04 -12.08
N HIS A 191 -0.13 -13.00 -13.39
CA HIS A 191 0.45 -13.89 -14.38
C HIS A 191 1.49 -13.19 -15.28
N ASP A 192 1.97 -12.02 -14.89
CA ASP A 192 3.00 -11.28 -15.63
C ASP A 192 4.30 -12.11 -15.76
N PRO A 193 5.01 -12.05 -16.89
CA PRO A 193 6.30 -12.72 -17.03
C PRO A 193 7.39 -12.17 -16.08
N SER A 194 7.24 -10.95 -15.55
CA SER A 194 8.17 -10.33 -14.59
C SER A 194 7.76 -10.64 -13.16
N VAL A 195 8.70 -11.20 -12.38
CA VAL A 195 8.48 -11.50 -10.95
C VAL A 195 8.18 -10.25 -10.14
N PRO A 196 8.93 -9.13 -10.26
CA PRO A 196 8.59 -7.88 -9.59
C PRO A 196 7.17 -7.38 -9.87
N VAL A 197 6.66 -7.51 -11.10
CA VAL A 197 5.28 -7.12 -11.43
C VAL A 197 4.26 -8.01 -10.70
N LYS A 198 4.49 -9.32 -10.64
CA LYS A 198 3.61 -10.25 -9.90
C LYS A 198 3.61 -9.96 -8.41
N ASP A 199 4.79 -9.69 -7.85
CA ASP A 199 4.97 -9.38 -6.44
C ASP A 199 4.19 -8.11 -6.04
N THR A 200 4.40 -7.03 -6.78
CA THR A 200 3.69 -5.76 -6.56
C THR A 200 2.18 -5.88 -6.82
N ALA A 201 1.76 -6.73 -7.80
CA ALA A 201 0.34 -7.03 -8.02
C ALA A 201 -0.29 -7.71 -6.80
N ALA A 202 0.37 -8.72 -6.24
CA ALA A 202 -0.10 -9.42 -5.05
C ALA A 202 -0.17 -8.48 -3.83
N TRP A 203 0.86 -7.62 -3.64
CA TRP A 203 0.87 -6.59 -2.62
C TRP A 203 -0.29 -5.60 -2.79
N ALA A 204 -0.50 -5.07 -4.00
CA ALA A 204 -1.57 -4.11 -4.26
C ALA A 204 -2.98 -4.72 -4.07
N LEU A 205 -3.16 -6.02 -4.38
CA LEU A 205 -4.39 -6.75 -4.05
C LEU A 205 -4.57 -6.89 -2.55
N GLY A 206 -3.48 -7.12 -1.80
CA GLY A 206 -3.49 -7.11 -0.34
C GLY A 206 -3.96 -5.75 0.22
N ARG A 207 -3.47 -4.65 -0.34
CA ARG A 207 -3.92 -3.28 0.03
C ARG A 207 -5.41 -3.05 -0.22
N ILE A 208 -5.96 -3.56 -1.35
CA ILE A 208 -7.40 -3.53 -1.58
C ILE A 208 -8.14 -4.28 -0.49
N CYS A 209 -7.67 -5.49 -0.14
CA CYS A 209 -8.32 -6.31 0.87
C CYS A 209 -8.25 -5.70 2.27
N GLU A 210 -7.19 -4.96 2.58
CA GLU A 210 -6.99 -4.30 3.86
C GLU A 210 -7.84 -3.03 4.00
N PHE A 211 -7.80 -2.12 3.01
CA PHE A 211 -8.37 -0.78 3.15
C PHE A 211 -9.75 -0.62 2.50
N VAL A 212 -10.04 -1.41 1.49
CA VAL A 212 -11.23 -1.22 0.62
C VAL A 212 -11.92 -2.55 0.30
N ALA A 213 -11.89 -3.52 1.23
CA ALA A 213 -12.50 -4.84 1.04
C ALA A 213 -13.96 -4.77 0.56
N ASP A 214 -14.71 -3.75 0.95
CA ASP A 214 -16.11 -3.54 0.55
C ASP A 214 -16.28 -3.19 -0.93
N ALA A 215 -15.21 -2.70 -1.58
CA ALA A 215 -15.18 -2.51 -3.02
C ALA A 215 -15.26 -3.84 -3.80
N VAL A 216 -14.78 -4.93 -3.19
CA VAL A 216 -14.82 -6.28 -3.78
C VAL A 216 -16.22 -6.86 -3.63
N LYS A 217 -17.03 -6.76 -4.68
CA LYS A 217 -18.42 -7.22 -4.67
C LYS A 217 -18.49 -8.75 -4.68
N PRO A 218 -19.19 -9.38 -3.69
CA PRO A 218 -19.24 -10.84 -3.53
C PRO A 218 -19.72 -11.57 -4.77
N GLU A 219 -20.72 -11.01 -5.49
CA GLU A 219 -21.40 -11.68 -6.60
C GLU A 219 -20.57 -11.72 -7.89
N VAL A 220 -19.60 -10.80 -8.04
CA VAL A 220 -18.90 -10.61 -9.32
C VAL A 220 -17.38 -10.72 -9.18
N GLN A 221 -16.80 -10.19 -8.11
CA GLN A 221 -15.37 -9.95 -7.99
C GLN A 221 -14.67 -10.89 -6.99
N LEU A 222 -15.36 -11.30 -5.92
CA LEU A 222 -14.75 -12.09 -4.85
C LEU A 222 -14.27 -13.45 -5.36
N GLY A 223 -15.08 -14.16 -6.15
CA GLY A 223 -14.71 -15.46 -6.72
C GLY A 223 -13.44 -15.39 -7.58
N PRO A 224 -13.38 -14.52 -8.61
CA PRO A 224 -12.15 -14.29 -9.37
C PRO A 224 -10.94 -13.91 -8.55
N LEU A 225 -11.10 -13.02 -7.55
CA LEU A 225 -10.02 -12.61 -6.66
C LEU A 225 -9.47 -13.80 -5.85
N VAL A 226 -10.34 -14.54 -5.17
CA VAL A 226 -9.96 -15.73 -4.41
C VAL A 226 -9.24 -16.75 -5.29
N GLN A 227 -9.77 -17.03 -6.48
CA GLN A 227 -9.15 -17.98 -7.41
C GLN A 227 -7.76 -17.54 -7.85
N ALA A 228 -7.57 -16.25 -8.14
CA ALA A 228 -6.28 -15.71 -8.56
C ALA A 228 -5.25 -15.77 -7.42
N LEU A 229 -5.64 -15.37 -6.19
CA LEU A 229 -4.77 -15.46 -5.02
C LEU A 229 -4.35 -16.92 -4.74
N LEU A 230 -5.31 -17.85 -4.78
CA LEU A 230 -5.01 -19.28 -4.58
C LEU A 230 -4.10 -19.86 -5.67
N GLY A 231 -4.28 -19.42 -6.92
CA GLY A 231 -3.40 -19.81 -8.04
C GLY A 231 -1.95 -19.36 -7.82
N SER A 232 -1.75 -18.24 -7.17
CA SER A 232 -0.42 -17.68 -6.89
C SER A 232 0.26 -18.23 -5.63
N LEU A 233 -0.41 -19.06 -4.82
CA LEU A 233 0.20 -19.73 -3.64
C LEU A 233 1.30 -20.75 -4.01
N GLN A 234 1.52 -21.02 -5.29
CA GLN A 234 2.60 -21.89 -5.79
C GLN A 234 3.77 -21.10 -6.41
N ASP A 235 3.69 -19.78 -6.41
CA ASP A 235 4.69 -18.88 -6.99
C ASP A 235 5.89 -18.63 -6.04
N GLU A 236 6.69 -17.62 -6.30
CA GLU A 236 7.84 -17.24 -5.47
C GLU A 236 7.41 -16.89 -4.03
N PRO A 237 8.27 -17.13 -3.01
CA PRO A 237 7.90 -16.98 -1.60
C PRO A 237 7.30 -15.61 -1.23
N ARG A 238 7.80 -14.52 -1.80
CA ARG A 238 7.26 -13.16 -1.56
C ARG A 238 5.84 -12.99 -2.07
N ILE A 239 5.57 -13.48 -3.29
CA ILE A 239 4.22 -13.45 -3.88
C ILE A 239 3.25 -14.24 -3.00
N VAL A 240 3.69 -15.42 -2.51
CA VAL A 240 2.90 -16.22 -1.57
C VAL A 240 2.61 -15.46 -0.28
N THR A 241 3.60 -14.76 0.27
CA THR A 241 3.42 -13.92 1.46
C THR A 241 2.33 -12.87 1.26
N HIS A 242 2.38 -12.14 0.15
CA HIS A 242 1.36 -11.12 -0.16
C HIS A 242 -0.03 -11.72 -0.44
N CYS A 243 -0.10 -12.87 -1.10
CA CYS A 243 -1.37 -13.58 -1.32
C CYS A 243 -1.98 -14.07 0.00
N CYS A 244 -1.16 -14.59 0.92
CA CYS A 244 -1.60 -14.98 2.27
C CYS A 244 -2.11 -13.77 3.06
N TRP A 245 -1.40 -12.64 3.01
CA TRP A 245 -1.82 -11.39 3.62
C TRP A 245 -3.16 -10.88 3.05
N ALA A 246 -3.35 -10.93 1.72
CA ALA A 246 -4.62 -10.60 1.10
C ALA A 246 -5.77 -11.50 1.56
N LEU A 247 -5.55 -12.82 1.65
CA LEU A 247 -6.54 -13.78 2.14
C LEU A 247 -6.88 -13.57 3.62
N MET A 248 -5.88 -13.23 4.45
CA MET A 248 -6.05 -12.88 5.85
C MET A 248 -6.97 -11.66 6.02
N ASN A 249 -6.67 -10.58 5.30
CA ASN A 249 -7.50 -9.37 5.33
C ASN A 249 -8.93 -9.63 4.81
N LEU A 250 -9.11 -10.44 3.77
CA LEU A 250 -10.44 -10.86 3.32
C LEU A 250 -11.21 -11.62 4.41
N ALA A 251 -10.53 -12.51 5.15
CA ALA A 251 -11.15 -13.27 6.23
C ALA A 251 -11.61 -12.33 7.35
N GLU A 252 -10.80 -11.37 7.73
CA GLU A 252 -11.11 -10.39 8.76
C GLU A 252 -12.28 -9.49 8.34
N HIS A 253 -12.21 -8.87 7.17
CA HIS A 253 -13.24 -7.94 6.73
C HIS A 253 -14.55 -8.61 6.33
N LYS A 254 -14.51 -9.74 5.61
CA LYS A 254 -15.73 -10.44 5.17
C LYS A 254 -16.31 -11.38 6.23
N GLY A 255 -15.50 -11.79 7.19
CA GLY A 255 -15.94 -12.52 8.38
C GLY A 255 -16.68 -11.63 9.37
N MET A 256 -16.23 -10.36 9.56
CA MET A 256 -16.82 -9.38 10.47
C MET A 256 -18.11 -8.72 9.96
N LEU A 257 -18.60 -9.01 8.77
CA LEU A 257 -19.86 -8.46 8.24
C LEU A 257 -21.13 -8.94 8.96
N ALA A 258 -20.97 -9.72 10.03
CA ALA A 258 -22.05 -9.98 10.97
C ALA A 258 -22.15 -8.81 11.98
N ASN A 259 -23.36 -8.33 12.18
CA ASN A 259 -23.68 -7.35 13.21
C ASN A 259 -22.99 -7.69 14.54
N VAL A 260 -22.45 -6.68 15.20
CA VAL A 260 -21.73 -6.73 16.49
C VAL A 260 -22.47 -7.46 17.62
N GLU A 261 -23.71 -7.87 17.41
CA GLU A 261 -24.58 -8.53 18.40
C GLU A 261 -24.77 -10.04 18.19
N GLU A 262 -24.34 -10.63 17.05
CA GLU A 262 -24.46 -12.08 16.82
C GLU A 262 -23.10 -12.77 16.93
N VAL A 263 -23.05 -13.81 17.75
CA VAL A 263 -21.80 -14.49 18.16
C VAL A 263 -21.11 -15.20 17.00
N ASP A 264 -21.81 -15.65 15.96
CA ASP A 264 -21.25 -16.19 14.73
C ASP A 264 -22.27 -16.07 13.61
N PRO A 265 -21.94 -15.42 12.47
CA PRO A 265 -22.86 -15.36 11.35
C PRO A 265 -23.14 -16.77 10.81
N PRO A 266 -24.39 -17.09 10.41
CA PRO A 266 -24.72 -18.39 9.86
C PRO A 266 -23.92 -18.71 8.59
N THR A 267 -23.60 -17.70 7.78
CA THR A 267 -22.80 -17.76 6.56
C THR A 267 -22.16 -16.42 6.24
N THR A 268 -21.06 -16.42 5.49
CA THR A 268 -20.39 -15.22 4.98
C THR A 268 -20.15 -15.33 3.49
N PRO A 269 -19.80 -14.24 2.78
CA PRO A 269 -19.42 -14.30 1.37
C PRO A 269 -18.23 -15.22 1.09
N LEU A 270 -17.39 -15.52 2.09
CA LEU A 270 -16.25 -16.43 1.97
C LEU A 270 -16.62 -17.90 2.21
N SER A 271 -17.77 -18.20 2.84
CA SER A 271 -18.18 -19.58 3.14
C SER A 271 -18.09 -20.53 1.94
N PRO A 272 -18.51 -20.16 0.71
CA PRO A 272 -18.39 -21.04 -0.46
C PRO A 272 -16.95 -21.40 -0.85
N TYR A 273 -15.97 -20.61 -0.44
CA TYR A 273 -14.56 -20.78 -0.79
C TYR A 273 -13.73 -21.32 0.38
N PHE A 274 -14.28 -21.41 1.58
CA PHE A 274 -13.57 -21.70 2.82
C PHE A 274 -12.75 -23.00 2.75
N GLU A 275 -13.35 -24.12 2.38
CA GLU A 275 -12.67 -25.40 2.28
C GLU A 275 -11.50 -25.36 1.30
N THR A 276 -11.70 -24.71 0.15
CA THR A 276 -10.65 -24.58 -0.87
C THR A 276 -9.50 -23.70 -0.39
N ILE A 277 -9.80 -22.56 0.24
CA ILE A 277 -8.78 -21.64 0.79
C ILE A 277 -7.95 -22.38 1.84
N VAL A 278 -8.58 -22.98 2.82
CA VAL A 278 -7.91 -23.71 3.91
C VAL A 278 -7.03 -24.83 3.37
N THR A 279 -7.54 -25.64 2.44
CA THR A 279 -6.78 -26.73 1.83
C THR A 279 -5.53 -26.20 1.09
N GLN A 280 -5.64 -25.13 0.31
CA GLN A 280 -4.51 -24.57 -0.43
C GLN A 280 -3.50 -23.87 0.50
N LEU A 281 -3.94 -23.22 1.56
CA LEU A 281 -3.05 -22.64 2.58
C LEU A 281 -2.28 -23.75 3.33
N MET A 282 -2.93 -24.88 3.69
CA MET A 282 -2.23 -26.03 4.27
C MET A 282 -1.16 -26.57 3.33
N HIS A 283 -1.45 -26.71 2.04
CA HIS A 283 -0.45 -27.12 1.07
C HIS A 283 0.69 -26.10 0.96
N ALA A 284 0.39 -24.79 1.08
CA ALA A 284 1.41 -23.74 1.08
C ALA A 284 2.36 -23.84 2.28
N THR A 285 1.88 -24.26 3.47
CA THR A 285 2.75 -24.46 4.65
C THR A 285 3.73 -25.61 4.47
N ASP A 286 3.41 -26.64 3.69
CA ASP A 286 4.18 -27.86 3.51
C ASP A 286 5.12 -27.84 2.28
N ARG A 287 5.20 -26.72 1.56
CA ARG A 287 6.07 -26.61 0.38
C ARG A 287 7.54 -26.88 0.74
N PRO A 288 8.27 -27.72 -0.03
CA PRO A 288 9.67 -28.07 0.27
C PRO A 288 10.65 -26.88 0.15
N ASN A 289 10.34 -25.89 -0.70
CA ASN A 289 11.16 -24.69 -0.93
C ASN A 289 10.58 -23.45 -0.26
N ASN A 290 9.84 -23.62 0.82
CA ASN A 290 9.17 -22.54 1.52
C ASN A 290 10.17 -21.78 2.40
N GLU A 291 10.24 -20.48 2.26
CA GLU A 291 10.96 -19.62 3.19
C GLU A 291 10.18 -19.47 4.50
N SER A 292 10.89 -19.11 5.58
CA SER A 292 10.27 -18.98 6.91
C SER A 292 9.12 -17.95 6.89
N ASN A 293 9.29 -16.84 6.18
CA ASN A 293 8.29 -15.78 6.10
C ASN A 293 7.02 -16.24 5.39
N SER A 294 7.11 -16.83 4.21
CA SER A 294 5.94 -17.30 3.46
C SER A 294 5.20 -18.44 4.20
N ARG A 295 5.94 -19.30 4.92
CA ARG A 295 5.33 -20.32 5.77
C ARG A 295 4.58 -19.72 6.95
N THR A 296 5.18 -18.72 7.63
CA THR A 296 4.53 -18.00 8.74
C THR A 296 3.27 -17.30 8.26
N SER A 297 3.33 -16.59 7.14
CA SER A 297 2.16 -15.90 6.56
C SER A 297 1.03 -16.88 6.17
N ALA A 298 1.37 -18.09 5.70
CA ALA A 298 0.36 -19.10 5.41
C ALA A 298 -0.32 -19.63 6.70
N TYR A 299 0.42 -19.79 7.80
CA TYR A 299 -0.18 -20.13 9.09
C TYR A 299 -1.02 -18.99 9.67
N GLU A 300 -0.58 -17.74 9.54
CA GLU A 300 -1.35 -16.57 9.97
C GLU A 300 -2.67 -16.44 9.20
N ALA A 301 -2.63 -16.64 7.88
CA ALA A 301 -3.83 -16.65 7.05
C ALA A 301 -4.78 -17.80 7.44
N LEU A 302 -4.25 -19.02 7.70
CA LEU A 302 -5.06 -20.13 8.22
C LEU A 302 -5.72 -19.80 9.56
N ALA A 303 -4.96 -19.25 10.49
CA ALA A 303 -5.47 -18.85 11.80
C ALA A 303 -6.59 -17.81 11.67
N SER A 304 -6.40 -16.78 10.82
CA SER A 304 -7.42 -15.76 10.57
C SER A 304 -8.67 -16.35 9.89
N MET A 305 -8.50 -17.25 8.90
CA MET A 305 -9.64 -17.95 8.26
C MET A 305 -10.46 -18.75 9.25
N VAL A 306 -9.82 -19.46 10.20
CA VAL A 306 -10.51 -20.25 11.22
C VAL A 306 -11.18 -19.35 12.27
N ALA A 307 -10.49 -18.28 12.71
CA ALA A 307 -10.99 -17.36 13.71
C ALA A 307 -12.22 -16.57 13.24
N ASN A 308 -12.30 -16.27 11.94
CA ASN A 308 -13.36 -15.46 11.32
C ASN A 308 -14.35 -16.31 10.49
N CYS A 309 -14.38 -17.62 10.67
CA CYS A 309 -15.28 -18.49 9.89
C CYS A 309 -16.73 -18.39 10.37
N ALA A 310 -17.66 -18.49 9.43
CA ALA A 310 -19.07 -18.57 9.72
C ALA A 310 -19.49 -19.93 10.30
N ALA A 311 -20.67 -20.02 10.91
CA ALA A 311 -21.18 -21.24 11.54
C ALA A 311 -21.26 -22.43 10.59
N ASP A 312 -21.55 -22.21 9.29
CA ASP A 312 -21.58 -23.25 8.26
C ASP A 312 -20.19 -23.83 7.93
N CYS A 313 -19.11 -23.13 8.27
CA CYS A 313 -17.73 -23.55 8.03
C CYS A 313 -17.09 -24.26 9.24
N VAL A 314 -17.69 -24.20 10.44
CA VAL A 314 -17.14 -24.80 11.68
C VAL A 314 -16.83 -26.30 11.53
N PRO A 315 -17.64 -27.13 10.86
CA PRO A 315 -17.29 -28.54 10.68
C PRO A 315 -15.98 -28.75 9.91
N GLN A 316 -15.71 -27.92 8.88
CA GLN A 316 -14.47 -27.96 8.10
C GLN A 316 -13.30 -27.39 8.91
N ALA A 317 -13.50 -26.27 9.63
CA ALA A 317 -12.49 -25.68 10.52
C ALA A 317 -11.99 -26.71 11.57
N SER A 318 -12.87 -27.50 12.14
CA SER A 318 -12.56 -28.53 13.13
C SER A 318 -11.70 -29.67 12.58
N THR A 319 -11.53 -29.82 11.27
CA THR A 319 -10.65 -30.82 10.65
C THR A 319 -9.24 -30.32 10.44
N VAL A 320 -9.01 -29.00 10.58
CA VAL A 320 -7.72 -28.34 10.39
C VAL A 320 -6.96 -28.16 11.71
N LEU A 321 -7.69 -28.10 12.82
CA LEU A 321 -7.18 -28.02 14.19
C LEU A 321 -6.81 -29.42 14.72
#